data_874d7b046dc4f98215a9e14ff0682c43
#
_entry.id   874d7b046dc4f98215a9e14ff0682c43
#
_cell.length_a   1.000
_cell.length_b   1.000
_cell.length_c   1.000
_cell.angle_alpha   90.00
_cell.angle_beta   90.00
_cell.angle_gamma   90.00
#
_symmetry.space_group_name_H-M   'P 1'
#
loop_
_entity.id
_entity.type
_entity.pdbx_description
1 polymer ?
#
loop_
_entity_poly.entity_id
_entity_poly.type
_entity_poly.pdbx_seq_one_letter_code
_entity_poly.pdbx_strand_id
1 'polypeptide(L)'
;MNTKNNQRYKDSEKRIQDALMKLMENQELEDVTVMDICKEAHINRATFYAHYEDIYDLMFKVERLIRQDLHEEFRAKGVGMQNVFHHTYLIFFLRHFEHNKNFYRSVCATGSNFP
;
A
#
# COMPACT_ATOMS: atom_id res chain seq x y z
N MET A 1 -24.70 15.61 -5.19
CA MET A 1 -23.64 14.60 -5.13
C MET A 1 -23.87 13.67 -3.95
N ASN A 2 -23.70 12.39 -4.13
CA ASN A 2 -24.06 11.42 -3.13
C ASN A 2 -22.87 11.09 -2.20
N THR A 3 -22.82 11.77 -1.04
CA THR A 3 -21.73 11.60 -0.08
C THR A 3 -21.69 10.20 0.54
N LYS A 4 -22.83 9.53 0.66
CA LYS A 4 -22.90 8.15 1.18
C LYS A 4 -22.19 7.18 0.23
N ASN A 5 -22.39 7.32 -1.08
CA ASN A 5 -21.72 6.47 -2.07
C ASN A 5 -20.22 6.73 -2.09
N ASN A 6 -19.82 7.98 -1.96
CA ASN A 6 -18.40 8.33 -1.89
C ASN A 6 -17.74 7.72 -0.65
N GLN A 7 -18.45 7.76 0.48
CA GLN A 7 -17.92 7.20 1.72
C GLN A 7 -17.81 5.68 1.63
N ARG A 8 -18.81 5.01 1.07
CA ARG A 8 -18.77 3.56 0.85
C ARG A 8 -17.61 3.16 -0.06
N TYR A 9 -17.39 3.94 -1.10
CA TYR A 9 -16.30 3.69 -2.03
C TYR A 9 -14.94 3.78 -1.32
N LYS A 10 -14.74 4.84 -0.55
CA LYS A 10 -13.51 5.04 0.21
C LYS A 10 -13.31 3.96 1.26
N ASP A 11 -14.37 3.56 1.94
CA ASP A 11 -14.29 2.52 2.96
C ASP A 11 -13.89 1.18 2.34
N SER A 12 -14.49 0.83 1.21
CA SER A 12 -14.14 -0.39 0.49
C SER A 12 -12.69 -0.35 0.02
N GLU A 13 -12.25 0.79 -0.52
CA GLU A 13 -10.88 0.97 -0.97
C GLU A 13 -9.89 0.74 0.15
N LYS A 14 -10.15 1.35 1.31
CA LYS A 14 -9.28 1.18 2.48
C LYS A 14 -9.26 -0.26 2.96
N ARG A 15 -10.42 -0.90 3.01
CA ARG A 15 -10.52 -2.30 3.44
C ARG A 15 -9.73 -3.23 2.53
N ILE A 16 -9.75 -2.97 1.22
CA ILE A 16 -8.97 -3.74 0.25
C ILE A 16 -7.46 -3.54 0.49
N GLN A 17 -7.04 -2.30 0.68
CA GLN A 17 -5.65 -1.98 0.93
C GLN A 17 -5.15 -2.61 2.23
N ASP A 18 -5.93 -2.49 3.29
CA ASP A 18 -5.58 -3.09 4.58
C ASP A 18 -5.53 -4.62 4.48
N ALA A 19 -6.41 -5.22 3.69
CA ALA A 19 -6.43 -6.67 3.47
C ALA A 19 -5.14 -7.14 2.80
N LEU A 20 -4.67 -6.41 1.79
CA LEU A 20 -3.41 -6.75 1.12
C LEU A 20 -2.24 -6.71 2.12
N MET A 21 -2.15 -5.63 2.89
CA MET A 21 -1.07 -5.49 3.86
C MET A 21 -1.09 -6.60 4.91
N LYS A 22 -2.28 -6.96 5.37
CA LYS A 22 -2.43 -8.02 6.36
C LYS A 22 -2.03 -9.39 5.80
N LEU A 23 -2.48 -9.71 4.60
CA LEU A 23 -2.14 -10.98 3.97
C LEU A 23 -0.64 -11.09 3.70
N MET A 24 0.00 -9.99 3.35
CA MET A 24 1.43 -9.99 3.06
C MET A 24 2.31 -10.06 4.31
N GLU A 25 1.75 -10.05 5.48
CA GLU A 25 2.50 -10.32 6.70
C GLU A 25 3.00 -11.77 6.72
N ASN A 26 2.28 -12.70 6.07
CA ASN A 26 2.57 -14.13 6.10
C ASN A 26 2.70 -14.77 4.72
N GLN A 27 2.49 -14.01 3.64
CA GLN A 27 2.51 -14.52 2.27
C GLN A 27 3.28 -13.58 1.37
N GLU A 28 3.83 -14.14 0.30
CA GLU A 28 4.39 -13.33 -0.77
C GLU A 28 3.24 -12.84 -1.67
N LEU A 29 3.48 -11.73 -2.39
CA LEU A 29 2.46 -11.16 -3.26
C LEU A 29 1.93 -12.16 -4.30
N GLU A 30 2.81 -12.97 -4.86
CA GLU A 30 2.46 -13.95 -5.89
C GLU A 30 1.51 -15.04 -5.38
N ASP A 31 1.43 -15.22 -4.05
CA ASP A 31 0.52 -16.19 -3.44
C ASP A 31 -0.82 -15.57 -3.03
N VAL A 32 -0.95 -14.25 -3.14
CA VAL A 32 -2.19 -13.56 -2.78
C VAL A 32 -3.11 -13.50 -3.98
N THR A 33 -4.35 -13.96 -3.80
CA THR A 33 -5.35 -13.94 -4.86
C THR A 33 -6.41 -12.87 -4.59
N VAL A 34 -7.17 -12.50 -5.64
CA VAL A 34 -8.30 -11.59 -5.47
C VAL A 34 -9.31 -12.18 -4.48
N MET A 35 -9.51 -13.51 -4.52
CA MET A 35 -10.40 -14.18 -3.58
C MET A 35 -9.94 -14.00 -2.13
N ASP A 36 -8.64 -14.11 -1.88
CA ASP A 36 -8.08 -13.89 -0.54
C ASP A 36 -8.35 -12.47 -0.05
N ILE A 37 -8.14 -11.49 -0.92
CA ILE A 37 -8.40 -10.09 -0.60
C ILE A 37 -9.88 -9.90 -0.27
N CYS A 38 -10.76 -10.46 -1.10
CA CYS A 38 -12.20 -10.31 -0.90
C CYS A 38 -12.66 -10.91 0.42
N LYS A 39 -12.13 -12.08 0.78
CA LYS A 39 -12.45 -12.71 2.07
C LYS A 39 -11.96 -11.85 3.23
N GLU A 40 -10.73 -11.39 3.18
CA GLU A 40 -10.15 -10.60 4.26
C GLU A 40 -10.84 -9.26 4.41
N ALA A 41 -11.20 -8.61 3.29
CA ALA A 41 -11.85 -7.31 3.30
C ALA A 41 -13.37 -7.39 3.47
N HIS A 42 -13.95 -8.57 3.44
CA HIS A 42 -15.40 -8.80 3.52
C HIS A 42 -16.14 -8.07 2.40
N ILE A 43 -15.67 -8.26 1.17
CA ILE A 43 -16.29 -7.68 -0.03
C ILE A 43 -16.46 -8.78 -1.07
N ASN A 44 -17.25 -8.49 -2.11
CA ASN A 44 -17.38 -9.39 -3.24
C ASN A 44 -16.40 -8.99 -4.37
N ARG A 45 -16.28 -9.87 -5.37
CA ARG A 45 -15.36 -9.66 -6.48
C ARG A 45 -15.69 -8.42 -7.30
N ALA A 46 -16.98 -8.13 -7.49
CA ALA A 46 -17.40 -6.95 -8.23
C ALA A 46 -16.89 -5.67 -7.56
N THR A 47 -16.94 -5.63 -6.24
CA THR A 47 -16.41 -4.49 -5.48
C THR A 47 -14.91 -4.35 -5.68
N PHE A 48 -14.16 -5.46 -5.63
CA PHE A 48 -12.72 -5.41 -5.89
C PHE A 48 -12.44 -4.82 -7.27
N TYR A 49 -13.09 -5.34 -8.31
CA TYR A 49 -12.83 -4.92 -9.68
C TYR A 49 -13.37 -3.51 -9.99
N ALA A 50 -14.22 -2.97 -9.12
CA ALA A 50 -14.61 -1.56 -9.23
C ALA A 50 -13.47 -0.61 -8.82
N HIS A 51 -12.51 -1.10 -8.03
CA HIS A 51 -11.39 -0.32 -7.53
C HIS A 51 -10.07 -0.60 -8.25
N TYR A 52 -9.81 -1.86 -8.59
CA TYR A 52 -8.52 -2.30 -9.11
C TYR A 52 -8.69 -3.30 -10.24
N GLU A 53 -7.78 -3.26 -11.20
CA GLU A 53 -7.80 -4.20 -12.31
C GLU A 53 -7.34 -5.59 -11.90
N ASP A 54 -6.35 -5.66 -11.02
CA ASP A 54 -5.77 -6.91 -10.54
C ASP A 54 -4.95 -6.65 -9.26
N ILE A 55 -4.32 -7.69 -8.77
CA ILE A 55 -3.49 -7.60 -7.55
C ILE A 55 -2.30 -6.65 -7.76
N TYR A 56 -1.72 -6.63 -8.95
CA TYR A 56 -0.56 -5.76 -9.21
C TYR A 56 -0.96 -4.29 -9.22
N ASP A 57 -2.14 -3.98 -9.80
CA ASP A 57 -2.69 -2.62 -9.76
C ASP A 57 -2.90 -2.17 -8.31
N LEU A 58 -3.44 -3.06 -7.47
CA LEU A 58 -3.59 -2.79 -6.04
C LEU A 58 -2.25 -2.56 -5.37
N MET A 59 -1.27 -3.40 -5.65
CA MET A 59 0.08 -3.27 -5.08
C MET A 59 0.70 -1.92 -5.42
N PHE A 60 0.60 -1.50 -6.68
CA PHE A 60 1.14 -0.21 -7.12
C PHE A 60 0.53 0.96 -6.36
N LYS A 61 -0.79 0.91 -6.18
CA LYS A 61 -1.50 2.00 -5.50
C LYS A 61 -1.16 2.04 -4.02
N VAL A 62 -1.04 0.88 -3.38
CA VAL A 62 -0.64 0.81 -1.97
C VAL A 62 0.80 1.31 -1.79
N GLU A 63 1.70 0.91 -2.67
CA GLU A 63 3.09 1.36 -2.61
C GLU A 63 3.17 2.88 -2.73
N ARG A 64 2.38 3.46 -3.63
CA ARG A 64 2.33 4.91 -3.79
C ARG A 64 1.86 5.60 -2.51
N LEU A 65 0.84 5.06 -1.87
CA LEU A 65 0.32 5.62 -0.61
C LEU A 65 1.35 5.56 0.51
N ILE A 66 2.07 4.45 0.61
CA ILE A 66 3.13 4.30 1.62
C ILE A 66 4.22 5.34 1.40
N ARG A 67 4.63 5.56 0.15
CA ARG A 67 5.64 6.58 -0.15
C ARG A 67 5.14 7.99 0.17
N GLN A 68 3.88 8.28 -0.11
CA GLN A 68 3.30 9.58 0.19
C GLN A 68 3.26 9.83 1.69
N ASP A 69 2.88 8.82 2.48
CA ASP A 69 2.85 8.94 3.94
C ASP A 69 4.24 9.24 4.48
N LEU A 70 5.25 8.53 4.00
CA LEU A 70 6.62 8.76 4.42
C LEU A 70 7.07 10.18 4.09
N HIS A 71 6.75 10.63 2.89
CA HIS A 71 7.11 11.97 2.43
C HIS A 71 6.45 13.06 3.29
N GLU A 72 5.18 12.86 3.64
CA GLU A 72 4.46 13.81 4.48
C GLU A 72 4.99 13.86 5.90
N GLU A 73 5.38 12.71 6.45
CA GLU A 73 5.99 12.67 7.78
C GLU A 73 7.27 13.49 7.81
N PHE A 74 8.10 13.38 6.79
CA PHE A 74 9.32 14.19 6.71
C PHE A 74 9.02 15.67 6.60
N ARG A 75 8.04 16.02 5.77
CA ARG A 75 7.65 17.42 5.61
C ARG A 75 7.14 17.99 6.94
N ALA A 76 6.32 17.24 7.64
CA ALA A 76 5.75 17.68 8.92
C ALA A 76 6.82 17.89 9.98
N LYS A 77 7.93 17.17 9.90
CA LYS A 77 9.03 17.29 10.84
C LYS A 77 10.11 18.27 10.39
N GLY A 78 9.84 19.00 9.30
CA GLY A 78 10.75 20.02 8.81
C GLY A 78 11.97 19.49 8.09
N VAL A 79 11.94 18.25 7.65
CA VAL A 79 13.05 17.67 6.90
C VAL A 79 12.81 17.91 5.42
N GLY A 80 13.63 18.74 4.80
CA GLY A 80 13.54 19.05 3.37
C GLY A 80 14.43 18.15 2.52
N MET A 81 14.33 18.33 1.20
CA MET A 81 15.11 17.54 0.25
C MET A 81 16.61 17.68 0.45
N GLN A 82 17.07 18.86 0.87
CA GLN A 82 18.49 19.10 1.14
C GLN A 82 18.99 18.30 2.34
N ASN A 83 18.08 17.73 3.14
CA ASN A 83 18.42 16.93 4.30
C ASN A 83 18.26 15.44 4.05
N VAL A 84 18.20 15.02 2.79
CA VAL A 84 18.02 13.62 2.41
C VAL A 84 19.04 12.69 3.10
N PHE A 85 20.27 13.17 3.29
CA PHE A 85 21.32 12.41 3.95
C PHE A 85 21.43 12.67 5.44
N HIS A 86 20.49 13.43 5.99
CA HIS A 86 20.49 13.71 7.42
C HIS A 86 20.20 12.43 8.22
N HIS A 87 20.83 12.33 9.40
CA HIS A 87 20.71 11.16 10.25
C HIS A 87 19.25 10.83 10.59
N THR A 88 18.46 11.85 10.90
CA THR A 88 17.04 11.68 11.24
C THR A 88 16.26 11.11 10.06
N TYR A 89 16.52 11.60 8.85
CA TYR A 89 15.89 11.08 7.64
C TYR A 89 16.17 9.59 7.48
N LEU A 90 17.44 9.20 7.65
CA LEU A 90 17.84 7.81 7.50
C LEU A 90 17.13 6.91 8.50
N ILE A 91 17.03 7.33 9.75
CA ILE A 91 16.33 6.57 10.79
C ILE A 91 14.87 6.38 10.43
N PHE A 92 14.20 7.45 9.98
CA PHE A 92 12.81 7.38 9.55
C PHE A 92 12.62 6.42 8.41
N PHE A 93 13.48 6.51 7.41
CA PHE A 93 13.42 5.66 6.24
C PHE A 93 13.58 4.19 6.63
N LEU A 94 14.55 3.88 7.47
CA LEU A 94 14.80 2.51 7.92
C LEU A 94 13.63 1.95 8.72
N ARG A 95 13.02 2.75 9.59
CA ARG A 95 11.85 2.32 10.36
C ARG A 95 10.66 2.04 9.44
N HIS A 96 10.43 2.92 8.49
CA HIS A 96 9.36 2.76 7.52
C HIS A 96 9.53 1.48 6.72
N PHE A 97 10.75 1.24 6.24
CA PHE A 97 11.08 0.06 5.46
C PHE A 97 10.89 -1.21 6.29
N GLU A 98 11.37 -1.21 7.54
CA GLU A 98 11.23 -2.35 8.43
C GLU A 98 9.76 -2.66 8.73
N HIS A 99 8.96 -1.63 8.95
CA HIS A 99 7.54 -1.79 9.22
C HIS A 99 6.79 -2.41 8.03
N ASN A 100 7.24 -2.13 6.81
CA ASN A 100 6.61 -2.58 5.58
C ASN A 100 7.47 -3.60 4.82
N LYS A 101 8.37 -4.30 5.50
CA LYS A 101 9.40 -5.11 4.84
C LYS A 101 8.86 -6.21 3.94
N ASN A 102 7.77 -6.86 4.33
CA ASN A 102 7.19 -7.93 3.51
C ASN A 102 6.65 -7.38 2.20
N PHE A 103 5.99 -6.23 2.28
CA PHE A 103 5.47 -5.56 1.09
C PHE A 103 6.63 -5.17 0.14
N TYR A 104 7.66 -4.51 0.67
CA TYR A 104 8.78 -4.07 -0.16
C TYR A 104 9.58 -5.23 -0.73
N ARG A 105 9.69 -6.32 0.02
CA ARG A 105 10.35 -7.51 -0.51
C ARG A 105 9.62 -8.04 -1.74
N SER A 106 8.29 -8.09 -1.71
CA SER A 106 7.49 -8.53 -2.85
C SER A 106 7.58 -7.56 -4.02
N VAL A 107 7.58 -6.25 -3.76
CA VAL A 107 7.76 -5.25 -4.79
C VAL A 107 9.11 -5.43 -5.49
N CYS A 108 10.17 -5.64 -4.73
CA CYS A 108 11.51 -5.85 -5.30
C CYS A 108 11.59 -7.14 -6.10
N ALA A 109 10.94 -8.20 -5.63
CA ALA A 109 10.91 -9.49 -6.35
C ALA A 109 10.24 -9.37 -7.71
N THR A 110 9.21 -8.51 -7.83
CA THR A 110 8.49 -8.29 -9.08
C THR A 110 8.96 -7.06 -9.83
N GLY A 111 9.88 -6.28 -9.23
CA GLY A 111 10.29 -4.98 -9.75
C GLY A 111 10.93 -5.02 -11.13
N SER A 112 11.60 -6.11 -11.49
CA SER A 112 12.22 -6.27 -12.80
C SER A 112 11.19 -6.32 -13.93
N ASN A 113 9.92 -6.57 -13.61
CA ASN A 113 8.84 -6.66 -14.59
C ASN A 113 8.12 -5.33 -14.78
N PHE A 114 8.51 -4.29 -14.06
CA PHE A 114 7.88 -2.98 -14.14
C PHE A 114 8.62 -2.12 -15.17
N PRO A 115 7.85 -1.36 -15.97
CA PRO A 115 8.46 -0.45 -16.93
C PRO A 115 9.21 0.71 -16.27
#